data_5a436231a4f752d53bd4f4a363d56b41
#
_entry.id   5a436231a4f752d53bd4f4a363d56b41
#
_cell.length_a   1.000
_cell.length_b   1.000
_cell.length_c   1.000
_cell.angle_alpha   90.00
_cell.angle_beta   90.00
_cell.angle_gamma   90.00
#
_symmetry.space_group_name_H-M   'P 1'
#
loop_
_entity.id
_entity.type
_entity.pdbx_description
1 polymer ?
#
loop_
_entity_poly.entity_id
_entity_poly.type
_entity_poly.pdbx_seq_one_letter_code
_entity_poly.pdbx_strand_id
1 'polypeptide(L)'
;NDKIKQIELGDYIDKLDSFKDDSFDAIIDVASLCCNDREKSKNIFTKAVRKLKKGGKFYSSALSKQVFGYEADKGDFFEPNHGIYIKMGSLRFDDEKSLKELYKELKCINFYTQTLKDKQSIKEEILIFEGEKSSTEAMGGGIIKNKALENE
;
A
#
# COMPACT_ATOMS: atom_id res chain seq x y z
N ASN A 1 -3.34 11.64 30.41
CA ASN A 1 -2.69 11.68 29.08
C ASN A 1 -3.50 10.86 28.07
N ASP A 2 -4.64 11.41 27.68
CA ASP A 2 -5.63 10.77 26.78
C ASP A 2 -5.20 10.88 25.31
N LYS A 3 -4.13 10.17 24.94
CA LYS A 3 -3.63 10.21 23.55
C LYS A 3 -4.10 9.07 22.66
N ILE A 4 -4.62 7.98 23.24
CA ILE A 4 -5.29 6.94 22.46
C ILE A 4 -6.79 7.22 22.52
N LYS A 5 -7.30 7.87 21.50
CA LYS A 5 -8.68 8.34 21.55
C LYS A 5 -9.71 7.32 21.09
N GLN A 6 -9.31 6.31 20.32
CA GLN A 6 -10.30 5.41 19.76
C GLN A 6 -9.67 4.10 19.27
N ILE A 7 -10.16 2.98 19.77
CA ILE A 7 -9.98 1.66 19.16
C ILE A 7 -11.36 1.23 18.68
N GLU A 8 -11.49 1.01 17.38
CA GLU A 8 -12.73 0.52 16.78
C GLU A 8 -12.58 -0.94 16.39
N LEU A 9 -13.51 -1.76 16.84
CA LEU A 9 -13.62 -3.15 16.43
C LEU A 9 -14.47 -3.25 15.16
N GLY A 10 -14.03 -4.03 14.20
CA GLY A 10 -14.78 -4.29 12.96
C GLY A 10 -13.88 -4.53 11.75
N ASP A 11 -14.49 -4.89 10.63
CA ASP A 11 -13.78 -4.97 9.36
C ASP A 11 -13.35 -3.56 8.93
N TYR A 12 -12.07 -3.37 8.69
CA TYR A 12 -11.54 -2.05 8.31
C TYR A 12 -12.03 -1.57 6.93
N ILE A 13 -12.47 -2.48 6.05
CA ILE A 13 -13.05 -2.12 4.75
C ILE A 13 -14.35 -1.34 4.96
N ASP A 14 -15.21 -1.84 5.82
CA ASP A 14 -16.48 -1.19 6.16
C ASP A 14 -16.24 0.09 6.95
N LYS A 15 -15.26 0.06 7.86
CA LYS A 15 -14.90 1.22 8.68
C LYS A 15 -14.33 2.38 7.88
N LEU A 16 -13.55 2.11 6.84
CA LEU A 16 -13.02 3.17 5.97
C LEU A 16 -14.14 4.04 5.37
N ASP A 17 -15.27 3.45 5.03
CA ASP A 17 -16.39 4.21 4.46
C ASP A 17 -17.07 5.14 5.48
N SER A 18 -16.93 4.88 6.77
CA SER A 18 -17.48 5.71 7.84
C SER A 18 -16.68 6.98 8.13
N PHE A 19 -15.41 7.04 7.74
CA PHE A 19 -14.55 8.20 7.94
C PHE A 19 -14.75 9.25 6.84
N LYS A 20 -14.61 10.51 7.21
CA LYS A 20 -14.62 11.61 6.23
C LYS A 20 -13.37 11.55 5.36
N ASP A 21 -13.51 11.97 4.10
CA ASP A 21 -12.37 12.22 3.23
C ASP A 21 -11.50 13.35 3.83
N ASP A 22 -10.20 13.31 3.57
CA ASP A 22 -9.22 14.28 4.05
C ASP A 22 -9.21 14.47 5.59
N SER A 23 -9.39 13.37 6.35
CA SER A 23 -9.50 13.42 7.82
C SER A 23 -8.23 12.96 8.56
N PHE A 24 -7.39 12.15 7.93
CA PHE A 24 -6.20 11.59 8.58
C PHE A 24 -4.91 12.27 8.11
N ASP A 25 -4.04 12.60 9.06
CA ASP A 25 -2.67 13.07 8.78
C ASP A 25 -1.74 11.93 8.35
N ALA A 26 -2.00 10.72 8.84
CA ALA A 26 -1.28 9.52 8.48
C ALA A 26 -2.15 8.27 8.54
N ILE A 27 -1.85 7.30 7.68
CA ILE A 27 -2.40 5.95 7.70
C ILE A 27 -1.23 4.97 7.73
N ILE A 28 -1.31 3.99 8.62
CA ILE A 28 -0.29 2.97 8.82
C ILE A 28 -0.92 1.59 8.59
N ASP A 29 -0.36 0.85 7.65
CA ASP A 29 -0.65 -0.56 7.39
C ASP A 29 0.55 -1.42 7.77
N VAL A 30 0.36 -2.32 8.71
CA VAL A 30 1.39 -3.26 9.12
C VAL A 30 0.96 -4.67 8.77
N ALA A 31 1.44 -5.17 7.63
CA ALA A 31 1.19 -6.53 7.14
C ALA A 31 -0.31 -6.94 7.13
N SER A 32 -1.21 -5.98 6.90
CA SER A 32 -2.65 -6.21 6.89
C SER A 32 -3.19 -6.28 5.46
N LEU A 33 -2.81 -5.35 4.59
CA LEU A 33 -3.21 -5.36 3.18
C LEU A 33 -2.72 -6.61 2.45
N CYS A 34 -1.58 -7.17 2.83
CA CYS A 34 -1.06 -8.39 2.23
C CYS A 34 -1.91 -9.65 2.51
N CYS A 35 -2.86 -9.60 3.43
CA CYS A 35 -3.84 -10.66 3.65
C CYS A 35 -4.97 -10.65 2.61
N ASN A 36 -4.91 -9.79 1.62
CA ASN A 36 -5.86 -9.69 0.53
C ASN A 36 -5.15 -9.82 -0.82
N ASP A 37 -5.86 -10.32 -1.82
CA ASP A 37 -5.37 -10.31 -3.19
C ASP A 37 -5.11 -8.88 -3.69
N ARG A 38 -4.52 -8.77 -4.85
CA ARG A 38 -4.11 -7.47 -5.42
C ARG A 38 -5.28 -6.55 -5.71
N GLU A 39 -6.37 -7.08 -6.25
CA GLU A 39 -7.54 -6.28 -6.59
C GLU A 39 -8.22 -5.71 -5.35
N LYS A 40 -8.47 -6.58 -4.38
CA LYS A 40 -9.06 -6.17 -3.09
C LYS A 40 -8.16 -5.18 -2.35
N SER A 41 -6.84 -5.43 -2.32
CA SER A 41 -5.87 -4.51 -1.73
C SER A 41 -5.88 -3.13 -2.40
N LYS A 42 -5.98 -3.09 -3.73
CA LYS A 42 -6.06 -1.83 -4.48
C LYS A 42 -7.33 -1.06 -4.12
N ASN A 43 -8.46 -1.75 -4.04
CA ASN A 43 -9.73 -1.12 -3.66
C ASN A 43 -9.69 -0.52 -2.25
N ILE A 44 -9.13 -1.27 -1.29
CA ILE A 44 -8.95 -0.80 0.08
C ILE A 44 -8.01 0.41 0.11
N PHE A 45 -6.87 0.31 -0.57
CA PHE A 45 -5.87 1.36 -0.64
C PHE A 45 -6.45 2.66 -1.24
N THR A 46 -7.16 2.58 -2.35
CA THR A 46 -7.82 3.75 -2.97
C THR A 46 -8.79 4.42 -2.00
N LYS A 47 -9.59 3.65 -1.26
CA LYS A 47 -10.44 4.20 -0.19
C LYS A 47 -9.61 4.89 0.90
N ALA A 48 -8.54 4.24 1.36
CA ALA A 48 -7.66 4.79 2.40
C ALA A 48 -7.00 6.11 1.97
N VAL A 49 -6.50 6.19 0.74
CA VAL A 49 -5.90 7.42 0.18
C VAL A 49 -6.88 8.60 0.18
N ARG A 50 -8.17 8.34 -0.10
CA ARG A 50 -9.20 9.38 -0.01
C ARG A 50 -9.33 9.95 1.40
N LYS A 51 -9.09 9.14 2.43
CA LYS A 51 -9.18 9.56 3.85
C LYS A 51 -7.96 10.33 4.32
N LEU A 52 -6.82 10.22 3.62
CA LEU A 52 -5.64 11.05 3.89
C LEU A 52 -5.89 12.51 3.50
N LYS A 53 -5.45 13.43 4.33
CA LYS A 53 -5.32 14.85 3.99
C LYS A 53 -4.30 15.04 2.88
N LYS A 54 -4.38 16.15 2.15
CA LYS A 54 -3.31 16.61 1.27
C LYS A 54 -2.00 16.73 2.07
N GLY A 55 -0.91 16.18 1.55
CA GLY A 55 0.36 16.08 2.28
C GLY A 55 0.39 15.00 3.37
N GLY A 56 -0.71 14.28 3.58
CA GLY A 56 -0.79 13.17 4.53
C GLY A 56 0.10 12.00 4.13
N LYS A 57 0.56 11.25 5.11
CA LYS A 57 1.55 10.17 4.94
C LYS A 57 0.89 8.80 4.99
N PHE A 58 1.42 7.90 4.21
CA PHE A 58 1.04 6.49 4.21
C PHE A 58 2.28 5.63 4.44
N TYR A 59 2.20 4.73 5.40
CA TYR A 59 3.21 3.72 5.68
C TYR A 59 2.60 2.34 5.45
N SER A 60 3.31 1.47 4.74
CA SER A 60 2.90 0.07 4.61
C SER A 60 4.10 -0.86 4.73
N SER A 61 3.93 -1.94 5.48
CA SER A 61 4.82 -3.09 5.45
C SER A 61 4.15 -4.25 4.73
N ALA A 62 4.86 -4.86 3.78
CA ALA A 62 4.38 -5.94 2.94
C ALA A 62 5.39 -7.10 2.88
N LEU A 63 4.92 -8.28 2.48
CA LEU A 63 5.74 -9.48 2.41
C LEU A 63 6.50 -9.53 1.08
N SER A 64 7.80 -9.85 1.15
CA SER A 64 8.66 -9.95 -0.02
C SER A 64 8.60 -11.31 -0.69
N LYS A 65 8.74 -11.34 -2.02
CA LYS A 65 8.99 -12.55 -2.81
C LYS A 65 10.35 -13.18 -2.56
N GLN A 66 11.23 -12.55 -1.79
CA GLN A 66 12.55 -13.08 -1.46
C GLN A 66 12.56 -13.95 -0.20
N VAL A 67 11.41 -14.10 0.46
CA VAL A 67 11.31 -14.86 1.71
C VAL A 67 11.28 -16.37 1.47
N PHE A 68 11.82 -17.12 2.41
CA PHE A 68 11.67 -18.58 2.41
C PHE A 68 10.20 -18.95 2.61
N GLY A 69 9.64 -19.68 1.65
CA GLY A 69 8.22 -20.04 1.61
C GLY A 69 7.45 -19.36 0.47
N TYR A 70 8.06 -18.45 -0.27
CA TYR A 70 7.49 -17.95 -1.52
C TYR A 70 7.63 -19.00 -2.64
N GLU A 71 6.54 -19.23 -3.37
CA GLU A 71 6.46 -20.18 -4.47
C GLU A 71 6.02 -19.46 -5.74
N ALA A 72 6.97 -19.19 -6.65
CA ALA A 72 6.74 -18.36 -7.84
C ALA A 72 5.69 -18.93 -8.82
N ASP A 73 5.52 -20.24 -8.86
CA ASP A 73 4.55 -20.93 -9.70
C ASP A 73 3.10 -20.78 -9.20
N LYS A 74 2.90 -20.38 -7.98
CA LYS A 74 1.58 -20.12 -7.38
C LYS A 74 1.08 -18.68 -7.56
N GLY A 75 1.85 -17.83 -8.24
CA GLY A 75 1.54 -16.42 -8.38
C GLY A 75 1.90 -15.60 -7.14
N ASP A 76 1.25 -14.47 -6.94
CA ASP A 76 1.58 -13.55 -5.84
C ASP A 76 0.66 -13.65 -4.62
N PHE A 77 -0.45 -14.41 -4.70
CA PHE A 77 -1.40 -14.58 -3.60
C PHE A 77 -1.78 -16.05 -3.41
N PHE A 78 -1.27 -16.66 -2.35
CA PHE A 78 -1.51 -18.06 -2.04
C PHE A 78 -1.30 -18.35 -0.55
N GLU A 79 -1.74 -19.53 -0.09
CA GLU A 79 -1.44 -20.03 1.25
C GLU A 79 -0.10 -20.77 1.24
N PRO A 80 0.93 -20.27 1.96
CA PRO A 80 2.23 -20.93 2.04
C PRO A 80 2.13 -22.30 2.74
N ASN A 81 2.77 -23.29 2.17
CA ASN A 81 2.83 -24.64 2.75
C ASN A 81 4.12 -24.92 3.53
N HIS A 82 5.06 -23.98 3.50
CA HIS A 82 6.32 -24.02 4.24
C HIS A 82 6.81 -22.61 4.57
N GLY A 83 7.87 -22.50 5.35
CA GLY A 83 8.42 -21.22 5.79
C GLY A 83 7.72 -20.67 7.02
N ILE A 84 8.02 -19.41 7.35
CA ILE A 84 7.53 -18.76 8.57
C ILE A 84 6.04 -18.39 8.52
N TYR A 85 5.47 -18.33 7.34
CA TYR A 85 4.07 -17.92 7.13
C TYR A 85 3.10 -19.10 6.96
N ILE A 86 3.56 -20.32 7.24
CA ILE A 86 2.72 -21.53 7.18
C ILE A 86 1.49 -21.39 8.10
N LYS A 87 0.33 -21.83 7.60
CA LYS A 87 -0.96 -21.78 8.35
C LYS A 87 -1.47 -20.37 8.70
N MET A 88 -0.95 -19.35 8.06
CA MET A 88 -1.45 -17.98 8.23
C MET A 88 -2.57 -17.60 7.26
N GLY A 89 -3.03 -18.55 6.45
CA GLY A 89 -3.98 -18.30 5.36
C GLY A 89 -3.29 -17.78 4.10
N SER A 90 -4.11 -17.34 3.15
CA SER A 90 -3.58 -16.79 1.90
C SER A 90 -2.95 -15.41 2.13
N LEU A 91 -1.75 -15.23 1.60
CA LEU A 91 -0.95 -14.02 1.73
C LEU A 91 -0.46 -13.56 0.36
N ARG A 92 -0.35 -12.25 0.19
CA ARG A 92 0.24 -11.65 -1.01
C ARG A 92 1.70 -11.33 -0.76
N PHE A 93 2.52 -11.73 -1.72
CA PHE A 93 3.94 -11.44 -1.76
C PHE A 93 4.22 -10.44 -2.88
N ASP A 94 5.04 -9.46 -2.58
CA ASP A 94 5.39 -8.38 -3.49
C ASP A 94 6.90 -8.31 -3.76
N ASP A 95 7.26 -7.63 -4.80
CA ASP A 95 8.57 -7.03 -5.03
C ASP A 95 8.42 -5.50 -5.05
N GLU A 96 9.54 -4.79 -5.15
CA GLU A 96 9.52 -3.33 -5.19
C GLU A 96 8.62 -2.79 -6.29
N LYS A 97 8.70 -3.37 -7.48
CA LYS A 97 7.92 -2.92 -8.64
C LYS A 97 6.42 -3.11 -8.41
N SER A 98 6.02 -4.30 -7.98
CA SER A 98 4.61 -4.63 -7.78
C SER A 98 3.99 -3.82 -6.64
N LEU A 99 4.76 -3.54 -5.58
CA LEU A 99 4.27 -2.74 -4.46
C LEU A 99 4.17 -1.25 -4.82
N LYS A 100 5.15 -0.69 -5.53
CA LYS A 100 5.07 0.68 -6.05
C LYS A 100 3.92 0.88 -7.04
N GLU A 101 3.63 -0.12 -7.87
CA GLU A 101 2.47 -0.07 -8.78
C GLU A 101 1.14 -0.12 -8.00
N LEU A 102 1.07 -0.90 -6.92
CA LEU A 102 -0.11 -0.95 -6.05
C LEU A 102 -0.39 0.43 -5.43
N TYR A 103 0.65 1.14 -5.01
CA TYR A 103 0.57 2.42 -4.28
C TYR A 103 0.84 3.65 -5.16
N LYS A 104 0.70 3.54 -6.47
CA LYS A 104 1.05 4.59 -7.44
C LYS A 104 0.28 5.90 -7.33
N GLU A 105 -0.86 5.92 -6.62
CA GLU A 105 -1.62 7.15 -6.33
C GLU A 105 -0.88 8.08 -5.36
N LEU A 106 0.13 7.56 -4.66
CA LEU A 106 0.97 8.33 -3.76
C LEU A 106 2.34 8.59 -4.36
N LYS A 107 2.91 9.75 -4.03
CA LYS A 107 4.32 9.99 -4.27
C LYS A 107 5.13 9.12 -3.31
N CYS A 108 5.91 8.17 -3.82
CA CYS A 108 6.84 7.41 -3.00
C CYS A 108 7.91 8.35 -2.43
N ILE A 109 8.00 8.44 -1.11
CA ILE A 109 9.02 9.24 -0.41
C ILE A 109 10.21 8.35 -0.10
N ASN A 110 9.95 7.12 0.36
CA ASN A 110 10.96 6.19 0.78
C ASN A 110 10.53 4.76 0.48
N PHE A 111 11.50 3.91 0.13
CA PHE A 111 11.31 2.48 -0.04
C PHE A 111 12.56 1.77 0.47
N TYR A 112 12.39 0.83 1.37
CA TYR A 112 13.49 0.02 1.90
C TYR A 112 13.01 -1.37 2.31
N THR A 113 13.96 -2.26 2.57
CA THR A 113 13.68 -3.61 3.03
C THR A 113 14.26 -3.84 4.41
N GLN A 114 13.54 -4.62 5.21
CA GLN A 114 14.06 -5.21 6.45
C GLN A 114 14.22 -6.70 6.25
N THR A 115 15.42 -7.21 6.47
CA THR A 115 15.74 -8.59 6.18
C THR A 115 16.29 -9.29 7.41
N LEU A 116 15.66 -10.40 7.79
CA LEU A 116 16.21 -11.35 8.74
C LEU A 116 16.87 -12.51 7.99
N LYS A 117 18.17 -12.69 8.22
CA LYS A 117 18.95 -13.77 7.59
C LYS A 117 19.53 -14.69 8.64
N ASP A 118 19.59 -15.97 8.32
CA ASP A 118 20.55 -16.89 8.92
C ASP A 118 21.76 -17.09 7.99
N LYS A 119 22.67 -18.00 8.35
CA LYS A 119 23.89 -18.26 7.57
C LYS A 119 23.64 -18.82 6.16
N GLN A 120 22.40 -19.28 5.86
CA GLN A 120 22.11 -20.05 4.67
C GLN A 120 21.01 -19.43 3.80
N SER A 121 20.09 -18.63 4.37
CA SER A 121 18.94 -18.11 3.62
C SER A 121 18.34 -16.84 4.22
N ILE A 122 17.57 -16.15 3.41
CA ILE A 122 16.67 -15.09 3.89
C ILE A 122 15.46 -15.76 4.55
N LYS A 123 15.31 -15.60 5.84
CA LYS A 123 14.18 -16.14 6.61
C LYS A 123 12.96 -15.27 6.48
N GLU A 124 13.15 -13.98 6.57
CA GLU A 124 12.09 -12.99 6.45
C GLU A 124 12.63 -11.77 5.72
N GLU A 125 11.85 -11.24 4.82
CA GLU A 125 12.09 -9.95 4.21
C GLU A 125 10.77 -9.20 4.12
N ILE A 126 10.76 -8.01 4.69
CA ILE A 126 9.61 -7.11 4.67
C ILE A 126 9.97 -5.91 3.80
N LEU A 127 9.09 -5.57 2.89
CA LEU A 127 9.15 -4.37 2.07
C LEU A 127 8.44 -3.24 2.80
N ILE A 128 9.11 -2.11 2.93
CA ILE A 128 8.54 -0.91 3.55
C ILE A 128 8.35 0.15 2.47
N PHE A 129 7.14 0.64 2.36
CA PHE A 129 6.76 1.74 1.48
C PHE A 129 6.27 2.93 2.32
N GLU A 130 6.84 4.09 2.07
CA GLU A 130 6.38 5.36 2.62
C GLU A 130 5.96 6.29 1.48
N GLY A 131 4.74 6.76 1.53
CA GLY A 131 4.17 7.61 0.50
C GLY A 131 3.54 8.87 1.06
N GLU A 132 3.29 9.84 0.19
CA GLU A 132 2.62 11.10 0.49
C GLU A 132 1.52 11.38 -0.52
N LYS A 133 0.35 11.77 -0.04
CA LYS A 133 -0.73 12.27 -0.89
C LYS A 133 -0.35 13.66 -1.41
N SER A 134 -0.39 13.84 -2.74
CA SER A 134 -0.07 15.12 -3.37
C SER A 134 -0.86 16.26 -2.73
N SER A 135 -0.18 17.38 -2.47
CA SER A 135 -0.79 18.62 -2.01
C SER A 135 -1.46 19.41 -3.14
N THR A 136 -1.09 19.14 -4.40
CA THR A 136 -1.71 19.76 -5.58
C THR A 136 -2.97 19.01 -5.98
N GLU A 137 -4.06 19.74 -6.22
CA GLU A 137 -5.18 19.20 -6.98
C GLU A 137 -4.63 18.84 -8.37
N ALA A 138 -4.93 17.62 -8.84
CA ALA A 138 -4.77 17.33 -10.25
C ALA A 138 -5.60 18.40 -10.98
N MET A 139 -4.95 19.36 -11.62
CA MET A 139 -5.64 20.25 -12.53
C MET A 139 -6.32 19.37 -13.56
N GLY A 140 -7.65 19.31 -13.51
CA GLY A 140 -8.43 18.61 -14.49
C GLY A 140 -7.97 19.04 -15.86
N GLY A 141 -7.64 18.06 -16.73
CA GLY A 141 -7.09 18.30 -18.06
C GLY A 141 -7.97 19.23 -18.88
N GLY A 142 -7.70 20.51 -18.73
CA GLY A 142 -8.17 21.52 -19.64
C GLY A 142 -7.34 21.42 -20.91
N ILE A 143 -7.90 20.87 -21.96
CA ILE A 143 -7.34 20.95 -23.31
C ILE A 143 -7.27 22.44 -23.66
N ILE A 144 -6.10 23.04 -23.54
CA ILE A 144 -5.83 24.34 -24.14
C ILE A 144 -5.77 24.11 -25.65
N LYS A 145 -6.90 24.35 -26.31
CA LYS A 145 -6.90 24.54 -27.77
C LYS A 145 -6.13 25.83 -28.04
N ASN A 146 -4.88 25.72 -28.45
CA ASN A 146 -4.16 26.81 -29.09
C ASN A 146 -4.90 27.17 -30.36
N LYS A 147 -5.68 28.27 -30.31
CA LYS A 147 -6.11 28.96 -31.51
C LYS A 147 -4.84 29.60 -32.12
N ALA A 148 -4.36 29.01 -33.18
CA ALA A 148 -3.43 29.67 -34.06
C ALA A 148 -4.11 30.94 -34.58
N LEU A 149 -3.50 32.08 -34.31
CA LEU A 149 -3.83 33.33 -34.96
C LEU A 149 -3.32 33.25 -36.38
N GLU A 150 -4.25 33.03 -37.31
CA GLU A 150 -4.07 33.49 -38.70
C GLU A 150 -4.22 35.00 -38.67
N ASN A 151 -3.20 35.71 -39.06
CA ASN A 151 -3.30 37.06 -39.62
C ASN A 151 -2.21 37.21 -40.69
N GLU A 152 -2.74 37.42 -41.88
CA GLU A 152 -2.25 38.24 -43.01
C GLU A 152 -0.77 38.23 -43.34
#